data_75756afb60698fec7d66d53616b78370
#
_entry.id   75756afb60698fec7d66d53616b78370
#
_cell.length_a   1.000
_cell.length_b   1.000
_cell.length_c   1.000
_cell.angle_alpha   90.00
_cell.angle_beta   90.00
_cell.angle_gamma   90.00
#
_symmetry.space_group_name_H-M   'P 1'
#
loop_
_entity.id
_entity.type
_entity.pdbx_description
1 polymer ?
#
loop_
_entity_poly.entity_id
_entity_poly.type
_entity_poly.pdbx_seq_one_letter_code
_entity_poly.pdbx_strand_id
1 'polypeptide(L)'
;MADLNINLNGLELKNPVLTASGTFGYGLEFQDFIQLDKLGGFIVKGTTLKHREGNSYPRMAETPSGMLNAVGLQNKGVDYFIERIYPEIKDIETNILVNVSGSTITDYAETAEKINALDHIPAIELNISCPNVKEGGMAFGTSCASAAEVVKAVRRVYKKHLMVKLSPNVTNIQEIALAVESAVSYTHLT
;
A
#
# COMPACT_ATOMS: atom_id res chain seq x y z
N MET A 1 16.54 -26.07 -12.07
CA MET A 1 15.38 -25.18 -11.87
C MET A 1 15.85 -23.76 -12.10
N ALA A 2 15.01 -22.91 -12.70
CA ALA A 2 15.36 -21.50 -12.85
C ALA A 2 15.40 -20.82 -11.46
N ASP A 3 16.34 -19.92 -11.26
CA ASP A 3 16.36 -19.05 -10.11
C ASP A 3 15.31 -17.95 -10.32
N LEU A 4 14.36 -17.82 -9.40
CA LEU A 4 13.27 -16.87 -9.44
C LEU A 4 13.45 -15.75 -8.41
N ASN A 5 14.54 -15.75 -7.64
CA ASN A 5 14.81 -14.70 -6.66
C ASN A 5 14.98 -13.34 -7.34
N ILE A 6 14.40 -12.32 -6.73
CA ILE A 6 14.48 -10.93 -7.20
C ILE A 6 14.89 -10.03 -6.05
N ASN A 7 15.82 -9.13 -6.33
CA ASN A 7 16.15 -8.02 -5.44
C ASN A 7 15.51 -6.74 -5.97
N LEU A 8 14.50 -6.25 -5.25
CA LEU A 8 13.89 -4.94 -5.50
C LEU A 8 14.59 -3.89 -4.62
N ASN A 9 15.77 -3.47 -5.06
CA ASN A 9 16.56 -2.45 -4.37
C ASN A 9 16.71 -2.68 -2.85
N GLY A 10 17.08 -3.91 -2.49
CA GLY A 10 17.27 -4.33 -1.10
C GLY A 10 16.09 -5.08 -0.48
N LEU A 11 14.94 -5.13 -1.12
CA LEU A 11 13.86 -6.04 -0.75
C LEU A 11 14.00 -7.35 -1.52
N GLU A 12 14.42 -8.40 -0.83
CA GLU A 12 14.60 -9.73 -1.42
C GLU A 12 13.27 -10.46 -1.52
N LEU A 13 12.90 -10.87 -2.74
CA LEU A 13 11.72 -11.67 -3.02
C LEU A 13 12.16 -13.04 -3.53
N LYS A 14 11.59 -14.12 -3.01
CA LYS A 14 11.86 -15.51 -3.48
C LYS A 14 11.36 -15.80 -4.90
N ASN A 15 10.46 -14.97 -5.41
CA ASN A 15 9.96 -14.98 -6.79
C ASN A 15 9.24 -13.65 -7.09
N PRO A 16 8.95 -13.34 -8.39
CA PRO A 16 8.35 -12.05 -8.79
C PRO A 16 6.85 -11.91 -8.51
N VAL A 17 6.21 -12.87 -7.85
CA VAL A 17 4.75 -12.84 -7.67
C VAL A 17 4.40 -12.08 -6.40
N LEU A 18 3.77 -10.92 -6.58
CA LEU A 18 3.16 -10.11 -5.53
C LEU A 18 1.65 -10.01 -5.77
N THR A 19 0.85 -10.05 -4.71
CA THR A 19 -0.58 -9.72 -4.83
C THR A 19 -0.79 -8.21 -4.83
N ALA A 20 -1.91 -7.76 -5.39
CA ALA A 20 -2.25 -6.34 -5.39
C ALA A 20 -3.11 -5.98 -4.17
N SER A 21 -2.82 -4.83 -3.55
CA SER A 21 -3.70 -4.26 -2.53
C SER A 21 -5.11 -3.99 -3.06
N GLY A 22 -6.10 -4.22 -2.21
CA GLY A 22 -7.52 -4.09 -2.59
C GLY A 22 -8.15 -5.35 -3.16
N THR A 23 -7.38 -6.38 -3.47
CA THR A 23 -7.87 -7.66 -4.04
C THR A 23 -7.58 -8.87 -3.17
N PHE A 24 -6.80 -8.72 -2.11
CA PHE A 24 -6.25 -9.84 -1.34
C PHE A 24 -6.50 -9.78 0.18
N GLY A 25 -7.39 -8.91 0.63
CA GLY A 25 -7.71 -8.78 2.05
C GLY A 25 -6.47 -8.61 2.93
N TYR A 26 -6.35 -9.43 3.95
CA TYR A 26 -5.15 -9.54 4.79
C TYR A 26 -4.31 -10.80 4.50
N GLY A 27 -4.69 -11.55 3.45
CA GLY A 27 -4.03 -12.79 3.04
C GLY A 27 -4.70 -14.04 3.60
N LEU A 28 -5.06 -14.08 4.87
CA LEU A 28 -5.65 -15.25 5.54
C LEU A 28 -6.95 -15.74 4.88
N GLU A 29 -7.71 -14.84 4.27
CA GLU A 29 -8.95 -15.15 3.55
C GLU A 29 -8.71 -16.06 2.34
N PHE A 30 -7.46 -16.18 1.89
CA PHE A 30 -7.07 -16.96 0.71
C PHE A 30 -6.25 -18.21 1.01
N GLN A 31 -5.92 -18.47 2.28
CA GLN A 31 -5.06 -19.61 2.67
C GLN A 31 -5.62 -20.99 2.29
N ASP A 32 -6.94 -21.11 2.15
CA ASP A 32 -7.58 -22.34 1.71
C ASP A 32 -7.44 -22.58 0.19
N PHE A 33 -7.06 -21.56 -0.56
CA PHE A 33 -6.93 -21.62 -2.03
C PHE A 33 -5.48 -21.60 -2.50
N ILE A 34 -4.60 -20.93 -1.76
CA ILE A 34 -3.19 -20.80 -2.12
C ILE A 34 -2.28 -20.88 -0.89
N GLN A 35 -1.09 -21.40 -1.09
CA GLN A 35 -0.03 -21.39 -0.08
C GLN A 35 0.64 -20.02 -0.06
N LEU A 36 0.36 -19.22 0.97
CA LEU A 36 0.85 -17.84 1.07
C LEU A 36 2.38 -17.76 1.11
N ASP A 37 3.02 -18.76 1.72
CA ASP A 37 4.47 -18.91 1.80
C ASP A 37 5.15 -19.16 0.44
N LYS A 38 4.40 -19.51 -0.61
CA LYS A 38 4.94 -19.68 -1.98
C LYS A 38 4.99 -18.38 -2.77
N LEU A 39 4.32 -17.33 -2.32
CA LEU A 39 4.38 -16.00 -2.95
C LEU A 39 5.73 -15.33 -2.66
N GLY A 40 6.19 -14.48 -3.56
CA GLY A 40 7.30 -13.54 -3.29
C GLY A 40 6.93 -12.52 -2.22
N GLY A 41 5.63 -12.24 -2.12
CA GLY A 41 5.03 -11.43 -1.08
C GLY A 41 3.55 -11.17 -1.32
N PHE A 42 2.88 -10.58 -0.34
CA PHE A 42 1.51 -10.08 -0.53
C PHE A 42 1.33 -8.71 0.10
N ILE A 43 0.46 -7.91 -0.55
CA ILE A 43 0.16 -6.56 -0.09
C ILE A 43 -1.22 -6.60 0.57
N VAL A 44 -1.25 -6.30 1.86
CA VAL A 44 -2.50 -6.31 2.62
C VAL A 44 -3.40 -5.12 2.28
N LYS A 45 -4.64 -5.21 2.69
CA LYS A 45 -5.67 -4.19 2.54
C LYS A 45 -5.18 -2.80 2.94
N GLY A 46 -5.63 -1.78 2.20
CA GLY A 46 -5.35 -0.38 2.50
C GLY A 46 -5.69 -0.03 3.95
N THR A 47 -4.68 0.42 4.69
CA THR A 47 -4.73 0.73 6.11
C THR A 47 -4.61 2.23 6.31
N THR A 48 -5.53 2.82 7.05
CA THR A 48 -5.56 4.24 7.40
C THR A 48 -5.29 4.45 8.89
N LEU A 49 -4.96 5.67 9.30
CA LEU A 49 -4.71 5.97 10.71
C LEU A 49 -5.90 5.58 11.60
N LYS A 50 -7.10 5.95 11.17
CA LYS A 50 -8.35 5.67 11.88
C LYS A 50 -9.25 4.73 11.06
N HIS A 51 -10.19 4.13 11.73
CA HIS A 51 -11.26 3.35 11.10
C HIS A 51 -11.99 4.14 10.01
N ARG A 52 -12.33 3.47 8.88
CA ARG A 52 -13.15 4.00 7.79
C ARG A 52 -14.24 3.01 7.42
N GLU A 53 -15.49 3.45 7.43
CA GLU A 53 -16.65 2.65 7.02
C GLU A 53 -16.68 2.40 5.51
N GLY A 54 -15.99 3.23 4.73
CA GLY A 54 -16.11 3.24 3.29
C GLY A 54 -17.38 3.96 2.80
N ASN A 55 -17.69 3.78 1.53
CA ASN A 55 -18.87 4.38 0.92
C ASN A 55 -20.15 3.59 1.25
N SER A 56 -21.30 4.27 1.21
CA SER A 56 -22.62 3.65 1.35
C SER A 56 -22.92 2.66 0.22
N TYR A 57 -23.80 1.72 0.47
CA TYR A 57 -24.32 0.80 -0.56
C TYR A 57 -25.36 1.49 -1.47
N PRO A 58 -25.47 1.08 -2.77
CA PRO A 58 -24.65 0.08 -3.48
C PRO A 58 -23.27 0.64 -3.84
N ARG A 59 -22.20 -0.13 -3.68
CA ARG A 59 -20.82 0.27 -3.94
C ARG A 59 -20.01 -0.69 -4.80
N MET A 60 -20.70 -1.70 -5.33
CA MET A 60 -20.18 -2.65 -6.31
C MET A 60 -21.27 -2.95 -7.34
N ALA A 61 -20.88 -3.08 -8.60
CA ALA A 61 -21.78 -3.43 -9.71
C ALA A 61 -21.03 -4.30 -10.73
N GLU A 62 -21.64 -5.41 -11.12
CA GLU A 62 -21.12 -6.25 -12.18
C GLU A 62 -21.34 -5.61 -13.56
N THR A 63 -20.43 -5.89 -14.46
CA THR A 63 -20.49 -5.53 -15.88
C THR A 63 -20.26 -6.78 -16.73
N PRO A 64 -20.60 -6.79 -18.04
CA PRO A 64 -20.38 -7.96 -18.88
C PRO A 64 -18.94 -8.48 -18.91
N SER A 65 -17.94 -7.64 -18.62
CA SER A 65 -16.51 -7.99 -18.70
C SER A 65 -15.75 -7.73 -17.40
N GLY A 66 -16.43 -7.49 -16.28
CA GLY A 66 -15.73 -7.20 -15.03
C GLY A 66 -16.65 -6.62 -13.95
N MET A 67 -16.09 -5.79 -13.10
CA MET A 67 -16.80 -5.22 -11.95
C MET A 67 -16.36 -3.76 -11.72
N LEU A 68 -17.32 -2.89 -11.52
CA LEU A 68 -17.10 -1.53 -11.02
C LEU A 68 -17.20 -1.54 -9.49
N ASN A 69 -16.34 -0.79 -8.83
CA ASN A 69 -16.43 -0.62 -7.39
C ASN A 69 -16.10 0.81 -6.95
N ALA A 70 -16.69 1.18 -5.82
CA ALA A 70 -16.42 2.42 -5.09
C ALA A 70 -16.42 2.13 -3.58
N VAL A 71 -15.61 1.16 -3.14
CA VAL A 71 -15.61 0.69 -1.74
C VAL A 71 -15.21 1.79 -0.75
N GLY A 72 -14.34 2.72 -1.12
CA GLY A 72 -14.00 3.88 -0.31
C GLY A 72 -13.02 3.59 0.84
N LEU A 73 -12.03 2.73 0.62
CA LEU A 73 -10.99 2.39 1.60
C LEU A 73 -11.54 1.86 2.95
N GLN A 74 -12.61 1.07 2.93
CA GLN A 74 -13.14 0.46 4.15
C GLN A 74 -12.05 -0.35 4.86
N ASN A 75 -11.71 0.03 6.09
CA ASN A 75 -10.75 -0.67 6.94
C ASN A 75 -10.92 -0.26 8.40
N LYS A 76 -10.37 -1.03 9.34
CA LYS A 76 -10.52 -0.79 10.77
C LYS A 76 -9.43 0.08 11.41
N GLY A 77 -8.53 0.63 10.58
CA GLY A 77 -7.42 1.47 11.05
C GLY A 77 -6.17 0.69 11.44
N VAL A 78 -5.06 1.44 11.60
CA VAL A 78 -3.74 0.87 11.84
C VAL A 78 -3.63 0.18 13.21
N ASP A 79 -4.29 0.69 14.24
CA ASP A 79 -4.23 0.07 15.57
C ASP A 79 -4.89 -1.32 15.55
N TYR A 80 -6.03 -1.47 14.88
CA TYR A 80 -6.64 -2.78 14.68
C TYR A 80 -5.74 -3.72 13.87
N PHE A 81 -5.07 -3.21 12.84
CA PHE A 81 -4.10 -4.00 12.08
C PHE A 81 -2.99 -4.54 12.99
N ILE A 82 -2.40 -3.68 13.81
CA ILE A 82 -1.31 -4.03 14.72
C ILE A 82 -1.76 -5.03 15.79
N GLU A 83 -2.92 -4.81 16.39
CA GLU A 83 -3.38 -5.59 17.54
C GLU A 83 -4.04 -6.92 17.17
N ARG A 84 -4.66 -7.00 15.97
CA ARG A 84 -5.50 -8.14 15.59
C ARG A 84 -5.01 -8.90 14.36
N ILE A 85 -4.50 -8.20 13.36
CA ILE A 85 -4.13 -8.84 12.08
C ILE A 85 -2.65 -9.23 12.08
N TYR A 86 -1.77 -8.30 12.44
CA TYR A 86 -0.34 -8.53 12.42
C TYR A 86 0.10 -9.78 13.21
N PRO A 87 -0.40 -10.07 14.43
CA PRO A 87 -0.03 -11.28 15.15
C PRO A 87 -0.35 -12.59 14.40
N GLU A 88 -1.39 -12.59 13.57
CA GLU A 88 -1.83 -13.78 12.83
C GLU A 88 -1.02 -14.02 11.55
N ILE A 89 -0.46 -12.95 10.95
CA ILE A 89 0.22 -13.04 9.65
C ILE A 89 1.75 -12.95 9.75
N LYS A 90 2.30 -12.39 10.81
CA LYS A 90 3.72 -12.05 10.93
C LYS A 90 4.68 -13.25 10.75
N ASP A 91 4.23 -14.45 11.07
CA ASP A 91 5.05 -15.67 11.02
C ASP A 91 4.92 -16.43 9.67
N ILE A 92 4.17 -15.88 8.71
CA ILE A 92 4.11 -16.43 7.35
C ILE A 92 5.45 -16.16 6.65
N GLU A 93 6.09 -17.22 6.15
CA GLU A 93 7.42 -17.14 5.52
C GLU A 93 7.38 -16.49 4.13
N THR A 94 6.94 -15.23 4.07
CA THR A 94 6.97 -14.41 2.84
C THR A 94 7.01 -12.93 3.18
N ASN A 95 7.25 -12.07 2.18
CA ASN A 95 7.23 -10.63 2.39
C ASN A 95 5.79 -10.13 2.55
N ILE A 96 5.51 -9.46 3.66
CA ILE A 96 4.21 -8.84 3.93
C ILE A 96 4.37 -7.34 3.82
N LEU A 97 3.67 -6.73 2.88
CA LEU A 97 3.69 -5.30 2.64
C LEU A 97 2.36 -4.69 3.10
N VAL A 98 2.42 -3.56 3.77
CA VAL A 98 1.19 -2.86 4.19
C VAL A 98 0.91 -1.70 3.23
N ASN A 99 -0.28 -1.72 2.61
CA ASN A 99 -0.74 -0.57 1.84
C ASN A 99 -1.18 0.53 2.81
N VAL A 100 -0.48 1.66 2.78
CA VAL A 100 -0.74 2.83 3.64
C VAL A 100 -1.50 3.88 2.87
N SER A 101 -2.65 4.29 3.41
CA SER A 101 -3.50 5.34 2.85
C SER A 101 -3.86 6.36 3.92
N GLY A 102 -4.10 7.60 3.53
CA GLY A 102 -4.49 8.68 4.44
C GLY A 102 -5.35 9.74 3.77
N SER A 103 -5.93 10.62 4.55
CA SER A 103 -6.66 11.82 4.07
C SER A 103 -5.81 13.08 4.16
N THR A 104 -4.84 13.09 5.04
CA THR A 104 -3.89 14.19 5.25
C THR A 104 -2.47 13.65 5.24
N ILE A 105 -1.47 14.52 5.04
CA ILE A 105 -0.06 14.16 5.13
C ILE A 105 0.28 13.57 6.50
N THR A 106 -0.32 14.11 7.55
CA THR A 106 -0.17 13.63 8.92
C THR A 106 -0.70 12.20 9.06
N ASP A 107 -1.89 11.89 8.51
CA ASP A 107 -2.43 10.52 8.56
C ASP A 107 -1.47 9.50 7.93
N TYR A 108 -0.87 9.85 6.78
CA TYR A 108 0.12 8.99 6.11
C TYR A 108 1.36 8.78 6.98
N ALA A 109 1.91 9.86 7.54
CA ALA A 109 3.12 9.80 8.34
C ALA A 109 2.90 9.00 9.63
N GLU A 110 1.86 9.29 10.40
CA GLU A 110 1.56 8.60 11.66
C GLU A 110 1.23 7.11 11.42
N THR A 111 0.51 6.78 10.35
CA THR A 111 0.27 5.37 9.98
C THR A 111 1.57 4.65 9.66
N ALA A 112 2.42 5.25 8.85
CA ALA A 112 3.71 4.67 8.49
C ALA A 112 4.67 4.53 9.69
N GLU A 113 4.67 5.49 10.61
CA GLU A 113 5.46 5.44 11.84
C GLU A 113 5.08 4.25 12.72
N LYS A 114 3.78 4.04 12.93
CA LYS A 114 3.29 2.88 13.68
C LYS A 114 3.69 1.55 13.02
N ILE A 115 3.62 1.45 11.70
CA ILE A 115 4.02 0.26 10.95
C ILE A 115 5.55 0.08 10.97
N ASN A 116 6.32 1.16 11.01
CA ASN A 116 7.78 1.10 11.08
C ASN A 116 8.28 0.32 12.30
N ALA A 117 7.52 0.30 13.38
CA ALA A 117 7.83 -0.44 14.60
C ALA A 117 7.61 -1.97 14.52
N LEU A 118 7.02 -2.48 13.42
CA LEU A 118 6.69 -3.90 13.28
C LEU A 118 7.84 -4.65 12.59
N ASP A 119 8.51 -5.56 13.28
CA ASP A 119 9.73 -6.22 12.80
C ASP A 119 9.54 -7.04 11.51
N HIS A 120 8.42 -7.77 11.39
CA HIS A 120 8.14 -8.66 10.25
C HIS A 120 7.44 -7.98 9.06
N ILE A 121 7.37 -6.65 9.05
CA ILE A 121 6.89 -5.86 7.89
C ILE A 121 8.10 -5.20 7.24
N PRO A 122 8.66 -5.76 6.15
CA PRO A 122 9.86 -5.23 5.52
C PRO A 122 9.59 -3.98 4.68
N ALA A 123 8.36 -3.79 4.21
CA ALA A 123 8.02 -2.73 3.28
C ALA A 123 6.60 -2.20 3.49
N ILE A 124 6.35 -0.96 3.03
CA ILE A 124 5.01 -0.42 2.83
C ILE A 124 4.80 -0.04 1.35
N GLU A 125 3.55 -0.15 0.91
CA GLU A 125 3.07 0.45 -0.35
C GLU A 125 2.33 1.74 -0.01
N LEU A 126 2.94 2.89 -0.24
CA LEU A 126 2.33 4.19 -0.01
C LEU A 126 1.32 4.50 -1.13
N ASN A 127 0.04 4.49 -0.81
CA ASN A 127 -1.02 4.64 -1.78
C ASN A 127 -1.45 6.10 -1.92
N ILE A 128 -0.85 6.81 -2.87
CA ILE A 128 -1.25 8.18 -3.24
C ILE A 128 -2.21 8.23 -4.43
N SER A 129 -2.64 7.07 -4.94
CA SER A 129 -3.50 6.96 -6.12
C SER A 129 -4.99 7.15 -5.84
N CYS A 130 -5.42 7.22 -4.57
CA CYS A 130 -6.83 7.24 -4.22
C CYS A 130 -7.46 8.63 -4.43
N PRO A 131 -8.49 8.77 -5.30
CA PRO A 131 -9.13 10.06 -5.57
C PRO A 131 -10.09 10.51 -4.47
N ASN A 132 -10.31 9.73 -3.42
CA ASN A 132 -11.38 9.93 -2.44
C ASN A 132 -10.97 10.76 -1.21
N VAL A 133 -10.07 11.72 -1.36
CA VAL A 133 -9.74 12.66 -0.29
C VAL A 133 -10.63 13.89 -0.41
N LYS A 134 -11.76 13.90 0.29
CA LYS A 134 -12.73 15.00 0.25
C LYS A 134 -12.31 16.27 1.02
N GLU A 135 -11.31 16.18 1.87
CA GLU A 135 -10.82 17.34 2.64
C GLU A 135 -9.55 17.88 1.99
N GLY A 136 -9.68 19.03 1.33
CA GLY A 136 -8.57 19.75 0.70
C GLY A 136 -8.48 19.70 -0.82
N GLY A 137 -9.34 18.94 -1.50
CA GLY A 137 -9.61 19.09 -2.95
C GLY A 137 -8.53 18.61 -3.91
N MET A 138 -7.39 18.09 -3.46
CA MET A 138 -6.38 17.54 -4.35
C MET A 138 -6.02 16.10 -3.96
N ALA A 139 -6.20 15.18 -4.91
CA ALA A 139 -5.61 13.85 -4.79
C ALA A 139 -4.09 13.99 -4.81
N PHE A 140 -3.40 13.55 -3.76
CA PHE A 140 -1.95 13.70 -3.62
C PHE A 140 -1.16 13.20 -4.83
N GLY A 141 -1.66 12.17 -5.51
CA GLY A 141 -1.02 11.59 -6.69
C GLY A 141 -1.24 12.35 -8.01
N THR A 142 -1.93 13.52 -8.02
CA THR A 142 -2.23 14.26 -9.24
C THR A 142 -1.28 15.43 -9.52
N SER A 143 -0.44 15.82 -8.57
CA SER A 143 0.59 16.84 -8.77
C SER A 143 1.94 16.39 -8.22
N CYS A 144 3.02 16.78 -8.89
CA CYS A 144 4.39 16.49 -8.48
C CYS A 144 4.69 17.02 -7.06
N ALA A 145 4.25 18.23 -6.76
CA ALA A 145 4.49 18.88 -5.47
C ALA A 145 3.82 18.12 -4.32
N SER A 146 2.51 17.83 -4.45
CA SER A 146 1.75 17.11 -3.41
C SER A 146 2.24 15.68 -3.22
N ALA A 147 2.55 14.98 -4.32
CA ALA A 147 3.13 13.64 -4.25
C ALA A 147 4.47 13.63 -3.51
N ALA A 148 5.38 14.51 -3.87
CA ALA A 148 6.68 14.63 -3.22
C ALA A 148 6.58 15.02 -1.75
N GLU A 149 5.62 15.88 -1.38
CA GLU A 149 5.42 16.32 0.01
C GLU A 149 5.00 15.15 0.92
N VAL A 150 4.01 14.37 0.50
CA VAL A 150 3.56 13.16 1.23
C VAL A 150 4.70 12.16 1.37
N VAL A 151 5.41 11.87 0.27
CA VAL A 151 6.52 10.90 0.27
C VAL A 151 7.64 11.36 1.22
N LYS A 152 8.02 12.64 1.19
CA LYS A 152 9.02 13.20 2.13
C LYS A 152 8.57 13.08 3.59
N ALA A 153 7.31 13.35 3.88
CA ALA A 153 6.78 13.24 5.24
C ALA A 153 6.85 11.79 5.74
N VAL A 154 6.41 10.84 4.93
CA VAL A 154 6.47 9.41 5.25
C VAL A 154 7.92 8.94 5.38
N ARG A 155 8.83 9.32 4.47
CA ARG A 155 10.23 8.92 4.52
C ARG A 155 10.95 9.37 5.79
N ARG A 156 10.56 10.49 6.37
CA ARG A 156 11.14 10.98 7.64
C ARG A 156 10.93 10.01 8.80
N VAL A 157 9.81 9.35 8.85
CA VAL A 157 9.38 8.47 9.95
C VAL A 157 9.52 6.97 9.63
N TYR A 158 9.39 6.58 8.36
CA TYR A 158 9.49 5.19 7.91
C TYR A 158 10.89 4.92 7.36
N LYS A 159 11.62 3.95 7.92
CA LYS A 159 13.05 3.70 7.60
C LYS A 159 13.29 2.46 6.74
N LYS A 160 12.27 1.62 6.57
CA LYS A 160 12.35 0.39 5.79
C LYS A 160 12.04 0.64 4.31
N HIS A 161 11.81 -0.39 3.53
CA HIS A 161 11.56 -0.29 2.10
C HIS A 161 10.22 0.41 1.82
N LEU A 162 10.26 1.45 0.99
CA LEU A 162 9.11 2.30 0.65
C LEU A 162 8.82 2.20 -0.84
N MET A 163 7.70 1.57 -1.18
CA MET A 163 7.12 1.57 -2.52
C MET A 163 6.06 2.66 -2.60
N VAL A 164 5.92 3.32 -3.74
CA VAL A 164 4.89 4.34 -3.94
C VAL A 164 3.97 3.93 -5.08
N LYS A 165 2.69 3.72 -4.77
CA LYS A 165 1.66 3.40 -5.76
C LYS A 165 1.12 4.67 -6.38
N LEU A 166 1.49 4.91 -7.64
CA LEU A 166 1.09 6.07 -8.41
C LEU A 166 -0.33 5.91 -8.99
N SER A 167 -0.97 7.03 -9.33
CA SER A 167 -2.22 7.03 -10.08
C SER A 167 -1.95 7.02 -11.59
N PRO A 168 -2.63 6.17 -12.37
CA PRO A 168 -2.57 6.24 -13.83
C PRO A 168 -3.40 7.42 -14.41
N ASN A 169 -4.25 8.04 -13.58
CA ASN A 169 -5.19 9.10 -13.99
C ASN A 169 -4.54 10.48 -13.92
N VAL A 170 -3.41 10.64 -14.58
CA VAL A 170 -2.62 11.88 -14.66
C VAL A 170 -2.18 12.13 -16.09
N THR A 171 -1.90 13.38 -16.45
CA THR A 171 -1.45 13.74 -17.80
C THR A 171 -0.07 13.19 -18.11
N ASN A 172 0.83 13.22 -17.14
CA ASN A 172 2.20 12.74 -17.27
C ASN A 172 2.65 12.00 -16.01
N ILE A 173 2.59 10.68 -16.05
CA ILE A 173 2.98 9.83 -14.91
C ILE A 173 4.49 9.85 -14.67
N GLN A 174 5.29 10.09 -15.72
CA GLN A 174 6.74 10.15 -15.61
C GLN A 174 7.19 11.32 -14.75
N GLU A 175 6.58 12.49 -14.90
CA GLU A 175 6.90 13.65 -14.05
C GLU A 175 6.58 13.38 -12.57
N ILE A 176 5.44 12.75 -12.28
CA ILE A 176 5.07 12.36 -10.92
C ILE A 176 6.09 11.35 -10.36
N ALA A 177 6.46 10.34 -11.17
CA ALA A 177 7.43 9.32 -10.77
C ALA A 177 8.79 9.95 -10.41
N LEU A 178 9.33 10.83 -11.25
CA LEU A 178 10.59 11.53 -11.00
C LEU A 178 10.52 12.42 -9.74
N ALA A 179 9.40 13.09 -9.52
CA ALA A 179 9.21 13.91 -8.32
C ALA A 179 9.17 13.07 -7.03
N VAL A 180 8.52 11.91 -7.09
CA VAL A 180 8.45 10.95 -5.98
C VAL A 180 9.82 10.32 -5.72
N GLU A 181 10.54 9.88 -6.77
CA GLU A 181 11.89 9.34 -6.66
C GLU A 181 12.85 10.34 -5.97
N SER A 182 12.85 11.58 -6.42
CA SER A 182 13.63 12.66 -5.82
C SER A 182 13.27 12.91 -4.35
N ALA A 183 12.04 12.64 -3.96
CA ALA A 183 11.55 12.81 -2.59
C ALA A 183 11.98 11.68 -1.65
N VAL A 184 12.20 10.47 -2.17
CA VAL A 184 12.57 9.29 -1.37
C VAL A 184 14.04 9.29 -0.95
N SER A 185 14.91 9.97 -1.67
CA SER A 185 16.37 10.17 -1.42
C SER A 185 17.24 8.93 -1.32
N TYR A 186 16.71 7.71 -1.19
CA TYR A 186 17.51 6.48 -0.97
C TYR A 186 16.93 5.20 -1.60
N THR A 187 15.76 5.24 -2.25
CA THR A 187 15.16 4.05 -2.84
C THR A 187 14.66 4.36 -4.22
N HIS A 188 14.96 3.47 -5.17
CA HIS A 188 14.41 3.56 -6.50
C HIS A 188 12.91 3.24 -6.49
N LEU A 189 12.18 3.84 -7.41
CA LEU A 189 10.80 3.46 -7.71
C LEU A 189 10.80 2.10 -8.42
N THR A 190 9.87 1.27 -8.05
CA THR A 190 9.49 0.08 -8.82
C THR A 190 8.11 0.26 -9.41
#